data_e0ef3ebddcadf1ef0e7a7df55ea3feb1
#
_entry.id   e0ef3ebddcadf1ef0e7a7df55ea3feb1
#
_cell.length_a   1.000
_cell.length_b   1.000
_cell.length_c   1.000
_cell.angle_alpha   90.00
_cell.angle_beta   90.00
_cell.angle_gamma   90.00
#
_symmetry.space_group_name_H-M   'P 1'
#
loop_
_entity.id
_entity.type
_entity.pdbx_description
1 polymer ?
#
loop_
_entity_poly.entity_id
_entity_poly.type
_entity_poly.pdbx_seq_one_letter_code
_entity_poly.pdbx_strand_id
1 'polypeptide(L)'
;MWTRRQRQMCIRDRANADARKLVEEELAAFGKDGKGYETRPGRTPRETLEENIMVMLDEGKQKAGDIAKDELNQSGSTNAAVNMAISGARGSMDNLTMMAGSIGQAKVRGKRLERGYNDRVLAHFKRGGRGALDRGFISNSFKRGLEPTEFFMLSVSGRESLVDTAVRTAKSGYMQRRLINAMDDLKVYDDEMLSVRNTANRIIQFSYGEDGIDPSRGVHGSP
;
A
#
# COMPACT_ATOMS: atom_id res chain seq x y z
N MET A 1 32.54 -9.43 21.66
CA MET A 1 31.18 -9.00 22.13
C MET A 1 30.41 -8.41 20.95
N TRP A 2 29.33 -9.01 20.55
CA TRP A 2 28.50 -8.48 19.45
C TRP A 2 27.87 -7.15 19.91
N THR A 3 27.99 -6.11 19.09
CA THR A 3 27.34 -4.85 19.39
C THR A 3 25.81 -5.03 19.33
N ARG A 4 25.06 -4.23 20.08
CA ARG A 4 23.59 -4.25 20.10
C ARG A 4 22.99 -4.17 18.69
N ARG A 5 23.57 -3.33 17.83
CA ARG A 5 23.18 -3.19 16.41
C ARG A 5 23.33 -4.49 15.61
N GLN A 6 24.42 -5.23 15.79
CA GLN A 6 24.61 -6.51 15.11
C GLN A 6 23.57 -7.54 15.54
N ARG A 7 23.23 -7.58 16.83
CA ARG A 7 22.20 -8.48 17.35
C ARG A 7 20.82 -8.17 16.75
N GLN A 8 20.45 -6.91 16.66
CA GLN A 8 19.17 -6.48 16.08
C GLN A 8 19.10 -6.73 14.56
N MET A 9 20.20 -6.51 13.82
CA MET A 9 20.29 -6.93 12.42
C MET A 9 20.05 -8.43 12.25
N CYS A 10 20.64 -9.27 13.10
CA CYS A 10 20.42 -10.71 13.05
C CYS A 10 18.97 -11.11 13.37
N ILE A 11 18.31 -10.43 14.30
CA ILE A 11 16.90 -10.69 14.65
C ILE A 11 15.99 -10.32 13.48
N ARG A 12 16.22 -9.16 12.86
CA ARG A 12 15.49 -8.73 11.66
C ARG A 12 15.68 -9.69 10.48
N ASP A 13 16.92 -10.09 10.21
CA ASP A 13 17.22 -11.01 9.12
C ASP A 13 16.59 -12.40 9.40
N ARG A 14 16.49 -12.80 10.66
CA ARG A 14 15.77 -14.00 11.10
C ARG A 14 14.27 -13.87 10.85
N ALA A 15 13.63 -12.75 11.20
CA ALA A 15 12.20 -12.53 10.95
C ALA A 15 11.85 -12.65 9.46
N ASN A 16 12.70 -12.10 8.59
CA ASN A 16 12.53 -12.25 7.14
C ASN A 16 12.78 -13.68 6.65
N ALA A 17 13.74 -14.40 7.24
CA ALA A 17 14.00 -15.80 6.92
C ALA A 17 12.87 -16.72 7.37
N ASP A 18 12.31 -16.48 8.55
CA ASP A 18 11.18 -17.23 9.07
C ASP A 18 9.91 -17.03 8.20
N ALA A 19 9.65 -15.80 7.76
CA ALA A 19 8.57 -15.53 6.83
C ALA A 19 8.73 -16.28 5.50
N ARG A 20 9.96 -16.40 4.97
CA ARG A 20 10.22 -17.18 3.76
C ARG A 20 10.01 -18.67 3.96
N LYS A 21 10.42 -19.22 5.11
CA LYS A 21 10.18 -20.62 5.45
C LYS A 21 8.70 -20.94 5.53
N LEU A 22 7.90 -20.09 6.19
CA LEU A 22 6.46 -20.23 6.22
C LEU A 22 5.84 -20.27 4.83
N VAL A 23 6.32 -19.43 3.90
CA VAL A 23 5.87 -19.46 2.51
C VAL A 23 6.26 -20.77 1.81
N GLU A 24 7.45 -21.32 2.07
CA GLU A 24 7.87 -22.60 1.50
C GLU A 24 7.03 -23.76 2.05
N GLU A 25 6.70 -23.75 3.33
CA GLU A 25 5.81 -24.72 3.97
C GLU A 25 4.38 -24.65 3.39
N GLU A 26 3.85 -23.45 3.20
CA GLU A 26 2.53 -23.25 2.58
C GLU A 26 2.49 -23.70 1.12
N LEU A 27 3.56 -23.43 0.37
CA LEU A 27 3.71 -23.94 -1.00
C LEU A 27 3.82 -25.47 -1.06
N ALA A 28 4.48 -26.07 -0.09
CA ALA A 28 4.55 -27.53 0.02
C ALA A 28 3.18 -28.14 0.36
N ALA A 29 2.42 -27.50 1.24
CA ALA A 29 1.04 -27.91 1.58
C ALA A 29 0.09 -27.79 0.38
N PHE A 30 0.26 -26.76 -0.45
CA PHE A 30 -0.54 -26.60 -1.67
C PHE A 30 -0.29 -27.70 -2.71
N GLY A 31 0.94 -28.23 -2.78
CA GLY A 31 1.33 -29.24 -3.76
C GLY A 31 1.28 -28.75 -5.21
N LYS A 32 1.20 -29.69 -6.17
CA LYS A 32 1.23 -29.34 -7.61
C LYS A 32 -0.10 -28.80 -8.12
N ASP A 33 -1.23 -29.34 -7.66
CA ASP A 33 -2.56 -29.09 -8.23
C ASP A 33 -3.53 -28.39 -7.26
N GLY A 34 -3.15 -28.16 -6.02
CA GLY A 34 -4.01 -27.57 -4.99
C GLY A 34 -5.23 -28.41 -4.63
N LYS A 35 -5.20 -29.72 -4.95
CA LYS A 35 -6.28 -30.63 -4.57
C LYS A 35 -6.27 -30.86 -3.06
N GLY A 36 -7.40 -30.55 -2.42
CA GLY A 36 -7.54 -30.66 -0.96
C GLY A 36 -7.06 -29.43 -0.18
N TYR A 37 -6.64 -28.37 -0.85
CA TYR A 37 -6.31 -27.11 -0.19
C TYR A 37 -7.58 -26.39 0.24
N GLU A 38 -7.64 -25.96 1.49
CA GLU A 38 -8.80 -25.29 2.07
C GLU A 38 -8.95 -23.89 1.47
N THR A 39 -10.03 -23.66 0.72
CA THR A 39 -10.25 -22.42 -0.01
C THR A 39 -11.16 -21.48 0.74
N ARG A 40 -10.92 -20.18 0.62
CA ARG A 40 -11.85 -19.17 1.12
C ARG A 40 -13.11 -19.10 0.25
N PRO A 41 -14.28 -18.84 0.85
CA PRO A 41 -15.53 -18.73 0.09
C PRO A 41 -15.43 -17.73 -1.06
N GLY A 42 -15.83 -18.15 -2.26
CA GLY A 42 -15.83 -17.31 -3.46
C GLY A 42 -14.48 -17.12 -4.15
N ARG A 43 -13.44 -17.88 -3.76
CA ARG A 43 -12.09 -17.80 -4.35
C ARG A 43 -11.59 -19.14 -4.87
N THR A 44 -10.71 -19.07 -5.85
CA THR A 44 -10.00 -20.26 -6.33
C THR A 44 -8.89 -20.67 -5.36
N PRO A 45 -8.47 -21.97 -5.35
CA PRO A 45 -7.36 -22.41 -4.51
C PRO A 45 -6.08 -21.58 -4.71
N ARG A 46 -5.80 -21.18 -5.95
CA ARG A 46 -4.64 -20.35 -6.29
C ARG A 46 -4.72 -18.95 -5.72
N GLU A 47 -5.87 -18.32 -5.76
CA GLU A 47 -6.08 -16.97 -5.18
C GLU A 47 -5.98 -17.01 -3.66
N THR A 48 -6.52 -18.04 -3.02
CA THR A 48 -6.41 -18.23 -1.57
C THR A 48 -4.95 -18.40 -1.15
N LEU A 49 -4.19 -19.22 -1.87
CA LEU A 49 -2.76 -19.40 -1.64
C LEU A 49 -1.98 -18.07 -1.75
N GLU A 50 -2.20 -17.31 -2.83
CA GLU A 50 -1.49 -16.03 -3.03
C GLU A 50 -1.84 -15.00 -1.93
N GLU A 51 -3.07 -15.00 -1.43
CA GLU A 51 -3.45 -14.16 -0.29
C GLU A 51 -2.79 -14.60 1.01
N ASN A 52 -2.79 -15.89 1.30
CA ASN A 52 -2.14 -16.42 2.50
C ASN A 52 -0.63 -16.07 2.48
N ILE A 53 0.03 -16.27 1.34
CA ILE A 53 1.44 -15.90 1.18
C ILE A 53 1.63 -14.40 1.40
N MET A 54 0.75 -13.55 0.87
CA MET A 54 0.86 -12.10 1.08
C MET A 54 0.72 -11.71 2.56
N VAL A 55 -0.20 -12.32 3.28
CA VAL A 55 -0.36 -12.07 4.72
C VAL A 55 0.89 -12.48 5.49
N MET A 56 1.43 -13.68 5.25
CA MET A 56 2.65 -14.16 5.91
C MET A 56 3.86 -13.26 5.66
N LEU A 57 4.01 -12.76 4.43
CA LEU A 57 5.10 -11.85 4.07
C LEU A 57 4.91 -10.44 4.66
N ASP A 58 3.68 -9.94 4.73
CA ASP A 58 3.37 -8.66 5.38
C ASP A 58 3.60 -8.74 6.90
N GLU A 59 3.26 -9.85 7.56
CA GLU A 59 3.59 -10.09 8.98
C GLU A 59 5.11 -10.13 9.21
N GLY A 60 5.86 -10.81 8.33
CA GLY A 60 7.32 -10.82 8.39
C GLY A 60 7.90 -9.41 8.28
N LYS A 61 7.39 -8.60 7.36
CA LYS A 61 7.76 -7.19 7.20
C LYS A 61 7.43 -6.38 8.46
N GLN A 62 6.25 -6.58 9.06
CA GLN A 62 5.85 -5.88 10.28
C GLN A 62 6.78 -6.21 11.45
N LYS A 63 7.07 -7.50 11.69
CA LYS A 63 8.02 -7.92 12.73
C LYS A 63 9.40 -7.28 12.54
N ALA A 64 9.92 -7.29 11.32
CA ALA A 64 11.19 -6.62 10.99
C ALA A 64 11.10 -5.10 11.19
N GLY A 65 9.93 -4.51 10.93
CA GLY A 65 9.64 -3.10 11.10
C GLY A 65 9.57 -2.67 12.56
N ASP A 66 8.95 -3.47 13.40
CA ASP A 66 8.83 -3.17 14.83
C ASP A 66 10.21 -3.19 15.53
N ILE A 67 11.07 -4.13 15.15
CA ILE A 67 12.47 -4.15 15.61
C ILE A 67 13.20 -2.87 15.20
N ALA A 68 12.99 -2.40 13.96
CA ALA A 68 13.58 -1.17 13.48
C ALA A 68 13.00 0.07 14.17
N LYS A 69 11.71 0.10 14.47
CA LYS A 69 11.05 1.19 15.24
C LYS A 69 11.62 1.27 16.66
N ASP A 70 11.75 0.14 17.33
CA ASP A 70 12.31 0.09 18.69
C ASP A 70 13.76 0.61 18.73
N GLU A 71 14.55 0.30 17.72
CA GLU A 71 15.91 0.83 17.59
C GLU A 71 15.93 2.34 17.35
N LEU A 72 15.06 2.82 16.48
CA LEU A 72 14.93 4.25 16.18
C LEU A 72 14.42 5.05 17.38
N ASN A 73 13.47 4.51 18.14
CA ASN A 73 12.93 5.14 19.35
C ASN A 73 13.94 5.20 20.49
N GLN A 74 14.81 4.18 20.61
CA GLN A 74 15.86 4.14 21.62
C GLN A 74 16.99 5.14 21.36
N SER A 75 17.17 5.62 20.13
CA SER A 75 18.16 6.68 19.84
C SER A 75 17.75 8.05 20.39
N GLY A 76 16.64 8.12 21.10
CA GLY A 76 16.20 9.28 21.87
C GLY A 76 15.56 10.39 21.03
N SER A 77 15.15 11.45 21.71
CA SER A 77 14.48 12.63 21.14
C SER A 77 15.30 13.42 20.09
N THR A 78 16.52 12.96 19.80
CA THR A 78 17.45 13.60 18.87
C THR A 78 17.24 13.20 17.41
N ASN A 79 16.40 12.17 17.12
CA ASN A 79 16.17 11.75 15.74
C ASN A 79 15.08 12.60 15.07
N ALA A 80 15.49 13.61 14.31
CA ALA A 80 14.60 14.53 13.63
C ALA A 80 13.62 13.82 12.67
N ALA A 81 14.02 12.73 12.02
CA ALA A 81 13.16 11.97 11.11
C ALA A 81 12.01 11.27 11.84
N VAL A 82 12.30 10.70 13.02
CA VAL A 82 11.28 10.09 13.89
C VAL A 82 10.31 11.17 14.39
N ASN A 83 10.84 12.30 14.85
CA ASN A 83 9.99 13.40 15.32
C ASN A 83 9.08 13.95 14.22
N MET A 84 9.56 14.09 12.98
CA MET A 84 8.74 14.49 11.83
C MET A 84 7.63 13.47 11.53
N ALA A 85 7.92 12.18 11.62
CA ALA A 85 6.94 11.13 11.38
C ALA A 85 5.89 11.04 12.49
N ILE A 86 6.28 11.18 13.77
CA ILE A 86 5.36 11.14 14.91
C ILE A 86 4.47 12.38 14.95
N SER A 87 5.04 13.56 14.68
CA SER A 87 4.27 14.82 14.65
C SER A 87 3.31 14.92 13.46
N GLY A 88 3.40 14.02 12.48
CA GLY A 88 2.61 14.07 11.25
C GLY A 88 3.01 15.19 10.28
N ALA A 89 4.13 15.88 10.56
CA ALA A 89 4.58 16.99 9.72
C ALA A 89 5.00 16.52 8.31
N ARG A 90 5.77 15.43 8.23
CA ARG A 90 6.16 14.81 6.95
C ARG A 90 6.68 13.40 7.13
N GLY A 91 6.36 12.54 6.15
CA GLY A 91 6.76 11.14 6.17
C GLY A 91 5.87 10.29 7.06
N SER A 92 6.16 9.00 7.09
CA SER A 92 5.50 8.04 7.97
C SER A 92 6.52 7.13 8.63
N MET A 93 6.15 6.48 9.73
CA MET A 93 7.00 5.45 10.34
C MET A 93 7.28 4.29 9.39
N ASP A 94 6.36 3.99 8.45
CA ASP A 94 6.56 2.96 7.44
C ASP A 94 7.72 3.28 6.49
N ASN A 95 7.88 4.56 6.11
CA ASN A 95 9.02 4.98 5.31
C ASN A 95 10.35 4.77 6.05
N LEU A 96 10.39 5.09 7.35
CA LEU A 96 11.58 4.85 8.18
C LEU A 96 11.85 3.35 8.35
N THR A 97 10.79 2.56 8.46
CA THR A 97 10.87 1.10 8.52
C THR A 97 11.44 0.52 7.22
N MET A 98 11.02 1.01 6.05
CA MET A 98 11.61 0.58 4.77
C MET A 98 13.07 0.99 4.62
N MET A 99 13.47 2.11 5.20
CA MET A 99 14.88 2.55 5.20
C MET A 99 15.76 1.69 6.09
N ALA A 100 15.33 1.35 7.29
CA ALA A 100 16.13 0.70 8.32
C ALA A 100 15.85 -0.80 8.47
N GLY A 101 14.62 -1.23 8.24
CA GLY A 101 14.14 -2.58 8.43
C GLY A 101 14.18 -3.42 7.14
N SER A 102 13.03 -3.55 6.49
CA SER A 102 12.85 -4.31 5.25
C SER A 102 11.84 -3.58 4.36
N ILE A 103 12.03 -3.64 3.04
CA ILE A 103 11.08 -3.06 2.07
C ILE A 103 9.83 -3.94 1.99
N GLY A 104 9.98 -5.27 2.06
CA GLY A 104 8.88 -6.21 2.01
C GLY A 104 8.45 -6.59 0.58
N GLN A 105 7.19 -7.01 0.41
CA GLN A 105 6.66 -7.50 -0.85
C GLN A 105 6.38 -6.36 -1.84
N ALA A 106 7.06 -6.38 -2.99
CA ALA A 106 6.71 -5.54 -4.13
C ALA A 106 5.37 -6.01 -4.71
N LYS A 107 4.44 -5.09 -4.89
CA LYS A 107 3.07 -5.38 -5.36
C LYS A 107 2.79 -4.59 -6.65
N VAL A 108 2.09 -5.21 -7.59
CA VAL A 108 1.59 -4.60 -8.82
C VAL A 108 0.10 -4.86 -8.89
N ARG A 109 -0.72 -3.80 -8.91
CA ARG A 109 -2.19 -3.88 -8.85
C ARG A 109 -2.71 -4.70 -7.67
N GLY A 110 -2.05 -4.57 -6.51
CA GLY A 110 -2.41 -5.30 -5.30
C GLY A 110 -2.02 -6.78 -5.28
N LYS A 111 -1.36 -7.29 -6.31
CA LYS A 111 -0.92 -8.68 -6.43
C LYS A 111 0.60 -8.78 -6.42
N ARG A 112 1.12 -9.99 -6.14
CA ARG A 112 2.54 -10.28 -6.28
C ARG A 112 2.94 -10.23 -7.76
N LEU A 113 4.22 -10.00 -8.03
CA LEU A 113 4.74 -9.93 -9.41
C LEU A 113 4.57 -11.27 -10.12
N GLU A 114 3.83 -11.28 -11.23
CA GLU A 114 3.56 -12.49 -12.02
C GLU A 114 4.11 -12.41 -13.44
N ARG A 115 4.18 -11.20 -13.98
CA ARG A 115 4.49 -10.95 -15.39
C ARG A 115 5.95 -10.60 -15.59
N GLY A 116 6.49 -11.01 -16.71
CA GLY A 116 7.85 -10.75 -17.18
C GLY A 116 8.15 -11.69 -18.32
N TYR A 117 8.54 -12.91 -18.01
CA TYR A 117 8.69 -14.01 -18.96
C TYR A 117 7.53 -15.00 -18.84
N ASN A 118 7.56 -16.07 -19.63
CA ASN A 118 6.57 -17.13 -19.55
C ASN A 118 6.64 -17.82 -18.19
N ASP A 119 5.62 -17.60 -17.35
CA ASP A 119 5.42 -18.16 -16.01
C ASP A 119 6.57 -17.92 -15.00
N ARG A 120 7.31 -16.81 -15.17
CA ARG A 120 8.35 -16.34 -14.25
C ARG A 120 8.61 -14.84 -14.44
N VAL A 121 9.09 -14.16 -13.43
CA VAL A 121 9.36 -12.72 -13.49
C VAL A 121 10.67 -12.42 -14.21
N LEU A 122 11.72 -13.17 -13.93
CA LEU A 122 13.04 -13.01 -14.53
C LEU A 122 13.56 -14.36 -15.08
N ALA A 123 14.48 -14.29 -16.05
CA ALA A 123 14.99 -15.46 -16.77
C ALA A 123 15.69 -16.49 -15.88
N HIS A 124 16.32 -16.08 -14.80
CA HIS A 124 17.06 -16.96 -13.88
C HIS A 124 16.18 -17.66 -12.83
N PHE A 125 14.93 -17.23 -12.67
CA PHE A 125 13.99 -17.94 -11.81
C PHE A 125 13.40 -19.18 -12.49
N LYS A 126 13.02 -20.16 -11.69
CA LYS A 126 12.34 -21.37 -12.20
C LYS A 126 10.97 -21.03 -12.75
N ARG A 127 10.56 -21.66 -13.86
CA ARG A 127 9.21 -21.54 -14.40
C ARG A 127 8.20 -22.07 -13.37
N GLY A 128 7.11 -21.36 -13.18
CA GLY A 128 6.09 -21.70 -12.18
C GLY A 128 6.52 -21.43 -10.73
N GLY A 129 7.71 -20.88 -10.49
CA GLY A 129 8.19 -20.53 -9.16
C GLY A 129 7.24 -19.53 -8.46
N ARG A 130 6.83 -19.85 -7.25
CA ARG A 130 5.95 -19.02 -6.41
C ARG A 130 6.60 -18.63 -5.09
N GLY A 131 7.88 -18.91 -4.95
CA GLY A 131 8.66 -18.55 -3.78
C GLY A 131 8.58 -17.06 -3.47
N ALA A 132 8.96 -16.68 -2.27
CA ALA A 132 8.94 -15.27 -1.87
C ALA A 132 9.84 -14.42 -2.77
N LEU A 133 11.08 -14.86 -2.99
CA LEU A 133 12.05 -14.16 -3.84
C LEU A 133 11.64 -14.14 -5.32
N ASP A 134 11.06 -15.24 -5.82
CA ASP A 134 10.67 -15.37 -7.23
C ASP A 134 9.59 -14.38 -7.64
N ARG A 135 8.78 -13.95 -6.66
CA ARG A 135 7.61 -13.09 -6.86
C ARG A 135 7.75 -11.70 -6.22
N GLY A 136 8.97 -11.30 -5.85
CA GLY A 136 9.28 -9.93 -5.50
C GLY A 136 9.28 -9.57 -4.02
N PHE A 137 9.56 -10.51 -3.14
CA PHE A 137 9.82 -10.19 -1.74
C PHE A 137 11.23 -9.64 -1.57
N ILE A 138 11.34 -8.43 -1.03
CA ILE A 138 12.58 -7.70 -0.81
C ILE A 138 12.89 -7.73 0.68
N SER A 139 13.88 -8.53 1.04
CA SER A 139 14.30 -8.67 2.43
C SER A 139 15.27 -7.59 2.90
N ASN A 140 15.94 -6.94 1.96
CA ASN A 140 16.88 -5.88 2.24
C ASN A 140 16.17 -4.54 2.48
N SER A 141 16.89 -3.61 3.10
CA SER A 141 16.47 -2.23 3.34
C SER A 141 17.29 -1.27 2.45
N PHE A 142 16.81 -0.05 2.28
CA PHE A 142 17.58 0.97 1.54
C PHE A 142 18.94 1.25 2.18
N LYS A 143 19.05 1.19 3.50
CA LYS A 143 20.33 1.39 4.20
C LYS A 143 21.34 0.28 3.93
N ARG A 144 20.89 -0.96 3.79
CA ARG A 144 21.75 -2.11 3.48
C ARG A 144 22.15 -2.15 2.02
N GLY A 145 21.32 -1.62 1.16
CA GLY A 145 21.41 -1.74 -0.29
C GLY A 145 20.61 -2.94 -0.81
N LEU A 146 20.27 -2.89 -2.08
CA LEU A 146 19.44 -3.89 -2.75
C LEU A 146 20.29 -4.73 -3.70
N GLU A 147 19.96 -6.00 -3.80
CA GLU A 147 20.49 -6.85 -4.87
C GLU A 147 19.89 -6.42 -6.23
N PRO A 148 20.57 -6.69 -7.36
CA PRO A 148 20.06 -6.30 -8.68
C PRO A 148 18.66 -6.80 -8.98
N THR A 149 18.31 -8.00 -8.53
CA THR A 149 16.99 -8.61 -8.68
C THR A 149 15.93 -7.88 -7.85
N GLU A 150 16.24 -7.59 -6.59
CA GLU A 150 15.38 -6.83 -5.69
C GLU A 150 15.14 -5.41 -6.19
N PHE A 151 16.20 -4.76 -6.70
CA PHE A 151 16.09 -3.43 -7.29
C PHE A 151 15.19 -3.42 -8.52
N PHE A 152 15.31 -4.44 -9.39
CA PHE A 152 14.43 -4.56 -10.56
C PHE A 152 12.96 -4.69 -10.13
N MET A 153 12.67 -5.55 -9.17
CA MET A 153 11.30 -5.76 -8.69
C MET A 153 10.72 -4.52 -8.00
N LEU A 154 11.53 -3.81 -7.22
CA LEU A 154 11.15 -2.53 -6.63
C LEU A 154 10.87 -1.49 -7.70
N SER A 155 11.69 -1.43 -8.74
CA SER A 155 11.53 -0.49 -9.85
C SER A 155 10.24 -0.72 -10.63
N VAL A 156 9.84 -1.98 -10.83
CA VAL A 156 8.57 -2.33 -11.48
C VAL A 156 7.38 -1.85 -10.66
N SER A 157 7.37 -2.14 -9.35
CA SER A 157 6.31 -1.70 -8.44
C SER A 157 6.27 -0.16 -8.30
N GLY A 158 7.43 0.47 -8.15
CA GLY A 158 7.54 1.93 -8.07
C GLY A 158 7.09 2.62 -9.36
N ARG A 159 7.40 2.06 -10.53
CA ARG A 159 6.98 2.60 -11.82
C ARG A 159 5.46 2.57 -11.97
N GLU A 160 4.81 1.49 -11.57
CA GLU A 160 3.35 1.43 -11.58
C GLU A 160 2.73 2.52 -10.69
N SER A 161 3.23 2.68 -9.47
CA SER A 161 2.75 3.72 -8.55
C SER A 161 2.90 5.13 -9.14
N LEU A 162 4.03 5.43 -9.77
CA LEU A 162 4.26 6.71 -10.42
C LEU A 162 3.30 6.95 -11.60
N VAL A 163 3.10 5.94 -12.45
CA VAL A 163 2.19 6.04 -13.60
C VAL A 163 0.74 6.21 -13.12
N ASP A 164 0.30 5.43 -12.14
CA ASP A 164 -1.06 5.55 -11.57
C ASP A 164 -1.30 6.94 -10.98
N THR A 165 -0.35 7.46 -10.21
CA THR A 165 -0.44 8.82 -9.65
C THR A 165 -0.54 9.87 -10.75
N ALA A 166 0.31 9.81 -11.78
CA ALA A 166 0.29 10.77 -12.88
C ALA A 166 -1.03 10.74 -13.67
N VAL A 167 -1.54 9.55 -14.00
CA VAL A 167 -2.82 9.39 -14.72
C VAL A 167 -4.00 9.84 -13.86
N ARG A 168 -4.01 9.48 -12.58
CA ARG A 168 -5.08 9.87 -11.65
C ARG A 168 -5.16 11.38 -11.47
N THR A 169 -4.02 12.05 -11.37
CA THR A 169 -3.93 13.52 -11.29
C THR A 169 -4.55 14.17 -12.52
N ALA A 170 -4.21 13.70 -13.73
CA ALA A 170 -4.78 14.22 -14.96
C ALA A 170 -6.31 14.00 -15.03
N LYS A 171 -6.80 12.82 -14.67
CA LYS A 171 -8.25 12.51 -14.66
C LYS A 171 -9.01 13.36 -13.65
N SER A 172 -8.49 13.50 -12.43
CA SER A 172 -9.15 14.30 -11.39
C SER A 172 -9.17 15.78 -11.76
N GLY A 173 -8.08 16.31 -12.33
CA GLY A 173 -8.02 17.68 -12.82
C GLY A 173 -9.02 17.96 -13.96
N TYR A 174 -9.15 17.06 -14.91
CA TYR A 174 -10.16 17.18 -15.98
C TYR A 174 -11.59 17.08 -15.45
N MET A 175 -11.85 16.20 -14.50
CA MET A 175 -13.15 16.10 -13.84
C MET A 175 -13.48 17.38 -13.07
N GLN A 176 -12.51 17.89 -12.29
CA GLN A 176 -12.65 19.15 -11.56
C GLN A 176 -13.00 20.31 -12.51
N ARG A 177 -12.28 20.46 -13.62
CA ARG A 177 -12.54 21.50 -14.61
C ARG A 177 -13.98 21.42 -15.15
N ARG A 178 -14.46 20.23 -15.48
CA ARG A 178 -15.83 20.03 -15.97
C ARG A 178 -16.89 20.35 -14.91
N LEU A 179 -16.63 19.96 -13.65
CA LEU A 179 -17.53 20.26 -12.54
C LEU A 179 -17.59 21.77 -12.28
N ILE A 180 -16.45 22.45 -12.24
CA ILE A 180 -16.41 23.92 -12.04
C ILE A 180 -17.20 24.61 -13.17
N ASN A 181 -16.96 24.24 -14.43
CA ASN A 181 -17.68 24.82 -15.55
C ASN A 181 -19.18 24.55 -15.51
N ALA A 182 -19.60 23.37 -15.02
CA ALA A 182 -21.01 23.02 -14.89
C ALA A 182 -21.70 23.74 -13.72
N MET A 183 -20.94 24.10 -12.68
CA MET A 183 -21.45 24.72 -11.46
C MET A 183 -21.25 26.26 -11.43
N ASP A 184 -20.56 26.84 -12.40
CA ASP A 184 -20.24 28.28 -12.45
C ASP A 184 -21.49 29.15 -12.43
N ASP A 185 -22.56 28.68 -13.05
CA ASP A 185 -23.85 29.35 -13.13
C ASP A 185 -24.76 29.11 -11.91
N LEU A 186 -24.42 28.18 -11.01
CA LEU A 186 -25.31 27.76 -9.95
C LEU A 186 -25.11 28.58 -8.67
N LYS A 187 -26.22 29.02 -8.09
CA LYS A 187 -26.26 29.72 -6.80
C LYS A 187 -27.36 29.16 -5.92
N VAL A 188 -27.05 29.08 -4.62
CA VAL A 188 -28.04 28.80 -3.59
C VAL A 188 -28.75 30.10 -3.25
N TYR A 189 -30.07 30.09 -3.31
CA TYR A 189 -30.90 31.23 -2.90
C TYR A 189 -31.38 31.00 -1.45
N ASP A 190 -31.40 32.10 -0.70
CA ASP A 190 -31.86 32.10 0.69
C ASP A 190 -33.39 32.23 0.73
N ASP A 191 -34.05 31.24 0.15
CA ASP A 191 -35.49 31.05 0.28
C ASP A 191 -35.78 29.98 1.34
N GLU A 192 -37.05 29.83 1.75
CA GLU A 192 -37.45 28.87 2.80
C GLU A 192 -36.96 27.43 2.56
N MET A 193 -36.68 27.08 1.30
CA MET A 193 -36.26 25.73 0.90
C MET A 193 -34.79 25.67 0.47
N LEU A 194 -34.03 26.76 0.53
CA LEU A 194 -32.64 26.84 0.05
C LEU A 194 -32.50 26.30 -1.39
N SER A 195 -33.31 26.82 -2.31
CA SER A 195 -33.29 26.33 -3.68
C SER A 195 -32.01 26.67 -4.42
N VAL A 196 -31.54 25.75 -5.27
CA VAL A 196 -30.39 25.97 -6.18
C VAL A 196 -30.93 26.40 -7.54
N ARG A 197 -30.48 27.55 -8.03
CA ARG A 197 -30.90 28.13 -9.31
C ARG A 197 -29.71 28.53 -10.16
N ASN A 198 -29.92 28.58 -11.47
CA ASN A 198 -28.92 29.12 -12.39
C ASN A 198 -29.12 30.66 -12.57
N THR A 199 -28.20 31.29 -13.30
CA THR A 199 -28.28 32.73 -13.63
C THR A 199 -29.54 33.13 -14.39
N ALA A 200 -30.18 32.22 -15.12
CA ALA A 200 -31.47 32.41 -15.78
C ALA A 200 -32.67 32.18 -14.84
N ASN A 201 -32.46 32.06 -13.54
CA ASN A 201 -33.46 31.84 -12.50
C ASN A 201 -34.26 30.52 -12.67
N ARG A 202 -33.69 29.53 -13.36
CA ARG A 202 -34.30 28.20 -13.46
C ARG A 202 -33.88 27.38 -12.24
N ILE A 203 -34.82 26.73 -11.62
CA ILE A 203 -34.59 25.86 -10.47
C ILE A 203 -33.92 24.57 -10.98
N ILE A 204 -32.73 24.29 -10.46
CA ILE A 204 -31.96 23.08 -10.73
C ILE A 204 -32.20 22.06 -9.63
N GLN A 205 -32.30 22.53 -8.38
CA GLN A 205 -32.60 21.71 -7.23
C GLN A 205 -33.56 22.48 -6.33
N PHE A 206 -34.62 21.83 -5.90
CA PHE A 206 -35.66 22.50 -5.07
C PHE A 206 -35.19 22.74 -3.64
N SER A 207 -34.41 21.83 -3.09
CA SER A 207 -33.82 21.95 -1.76
C SER A 207 -32.34 21.61 -1.85
N TYR A 208 -31.46 22.41 -1.28
CA TYR A 208 -30.01 22.18 -1.27
C TYR A 208 -29.70 20.81 -0.65
N GLY A 209 -28.98 19.94 -1.38
CA GLY A 209 -28.63 18.59 -0.92
C GLY A 209 -29.82 17.64 -0.77
N GLU A 210 -31.03 18.02 -1.26
CA GLU A 210 -32.33 17.34 -1.10
C GLU A 210 -32.91 17.44 0.32
N ASP A 211 -32.11 17.72 1.33
CA ASP A 211 -32.49 17.85 2.74
C ASP A 211 -32.52 19.30 3.25
N GLY A 212 -31.95 20.24 2.49
CA GLY A 212 -31.86 21.66 2.85
C GLY A 212 -30.87 21.94 3.98
N ILE A 213 -29.99 21.00 4.32
CA ILE A 213 -29.01 21.16 5.40
C ILE A 213 -27.74 21.80 4.86
N ASP A 214 -27.30 22.87 5.51
CA ASP A 214 -26.00 23.48 5.24
C ASP A 214 -24.89 22.71 5.97
N PRO A 215 -23.98 21.99 5.25
CA PRO A 215 -22.94 21.20 5.88
C PRO A 215 -21.95 22.04 6.70
N SER A 216 -21.85 23.35 6.42
CA SER A 216 -20.97 24.26 7.16
C SER A 216 -21.46 24.53 8.59
N ARG A 217 -22.72 24.34 8.84
CA ARG A 217 -23.36 24.51 10.17
C ARG A 217 -23.39 23.22 10.99
N GLY A 218 -23.09 22.08 10.36
CA GLY A 218 -23.07 20.79 11.01
C GLY A 218 -21.81 20.58 11.87
N VAL A 219 -21.94 19.83 12.96
CA VAL A 219 -20.82 19.43 13.82
C VAL A 219 -20.49 17.96 13.54
N HIS A 220 -19.28 17.68 13.03
CA HIS A 220 -18.82 16.32 12.73
C HIS A 220 -19.76 15.49 11.81
N GLY A 221 -20.43 16.15 10.86
CA GLY A 221 -21.34 15.48 9.93
C GLY A 221 -22.75 15.22 10.47
N SER A 222 -23.07 15.75 11.65
CA SER A 222 -24.44 15.83 12.17
C SER A 222 -25.03 17.22 11.88
N PRO A 223 -26.30 17.30 11.43
CA PRO A 223 -26.97 18.56 11.15
C PRO A 223 -27.14 19.44 12.40
#